data_5a308056742c1c77ca4b4c454939b258
#
_entry.id   5a308056742c1c77ca4b4c454939b258
#
_cell.length_a   1.000
_cell.length_b   1.000
_cell.length_c   1.000
_cell.angle_alpha   90.00
_cell.angle_beta   90.00
_cell.angle_gamma   90.00
#
_symmetry.space_group_name_H-M   'P 1'
#
loop_
_entity.id
_entity.type
_entity.pdbx_description
1 polymer ?
#
loop_
_entity_poly.entity_id
_entity_poly.type
_entity_poly.pdbx_seq_one_letter_code
_entity_poly.pdbx_strand_id
1 'polypeptide(L)'
;LEPFRTKGPKQEPSPLPYLQQKGKHSYDINLQVAIQPENSEATVLSNSNFKYMYWTMSQQLAHHTSNGCRVNSGDMMGSGTISGPTPDSFGSMLELTWGGKNPIKLNDGTERKFINDNDTVIMKGFCQNSHVRIGFGEVSSKLLPPFVRK
;
A
#
# COMPACT_ATOMS: atom_id res chain seq x y z
N LEU A 1 -9.02 6.70 -14.47
CA LEU A 1 -9.07 7.12 -13.04
C LEU A 1 -9.53 8.57 -12.83
N GLU A 2 -9.83 9.33 -13.89
CA GLU A 2 -10.22 10.74 -13.80
C GLU A 2 -11.33 11.04 -12.76
N PRO A 3 -12.44 10.26 -12.68
CA PRO A 3 -13.50 10.50 -11.70
C PRO A 3 -13.07 10.41 -10.25
N PHE A 4 -11.89 9.84 -9.99
CA PHE A 4 -11.34 9.60 -8.65
C PHE A 4 -10.14 10.50 -8.32
N ARG A 5 -9.83 11.48 -9.18
CA ARG A 5 -8.78 12.46 -8.87
C ARG A 5 -9.13 13.29 -7.66
N THR A 6 -8.16 13.42 -6.76
CA THR A 6 -8.29 14.20 -5.53
C THR A 6 -7.02 15.02 -5.25
N LYS A 7 -7.11 15.93 -4.31
CA LYS A 7 -5.94 16.58 -3.74
C LYS A 7 -5.27 15.59 -2.78
N GLY A 8 -3.95 15.45 -2.89
CA GLY A 8 -3.15 14.78 -1.87
C GLY A 8 -2.97 15.65 -0.61
N PRO A 9 -2.19 15.18 0.37
CA PRO A 9 -1.80 15.96 1.53
C PRO A 9 -1.12 17.27 1.13
N LYS A 10 -1.23 18.29 1.99
CA LYS A 10 -0.44 19.52 1.82
C LYS A 10 1.04 19.17 1.93
N GLN A 11 1.81 19.57 0.91
CA GLN A 11 3.25 19.33 0.92
C GLN A 11 3.96 20.52 1.61
N GLU A 12 4.62 20.24 2.72
CA GLU A 12 5.34 21.21 3.53
C GLU A 12 6.59 20.54 4.12
N PRO A 13 7.79 21.10 3.91
CA PRO A 13 8.08 22.30 3.12
C PRO A 13 7.67 22.18 1.65
N SER A 14 7.60 23.32 0.94
CA SER A 14 7.29 23.32 -0.51
C SER A 14 8.30 22.46 -1.26
N PRO A 15 7.84 21.58 -2.16
CA PRO A 15 8.72 20.73 -2.96
C PRO A 15 9.70 21.55 -3.81
N LEU A 16 10.84 20.95 -4.14
CA LEU A 16 11.80 21.53 -5.08
C LEU A 16 11.12 21.91 -6.42
N PRO A 17 11.64 22.91 -7.15
CA PRO A 17 10.97 23.43 -8.35
C PRO A 17 10.54 22.36 -9.37
N TYR A 18 11.39 21.33 -9.60
CA TYR A 18 11.10 20.26 -10.56
C TYR A 18 10.02 19.26 -10.08
N LEU A 19 9.65 19.31 -8.79
CA LEU A 19 8.60 18.49 -8.19
C LEU A 19 7.30 19.26 -7.94
N GLN A 20 7.27 20.57 -8.23
CA GLN A 20 6.07 21.36 -7.98
C GLN A 20 4.96 21.00 -8.97
N GLN A 21 3.75 20.85 -8.44
CA GLN A 21 2.56 20.52 -9.22
C GLN A 21 1.39 21.40 -8.79
N LYS A 22 0.50 21.73 -9.73
CA LYS A 22 -0.73 22.49 -9.48
C LYS A 22 -1.94 21.63 -9.79
N GLY A 23 -2.91 21.59 -8.90
CA GLY A 23 -4.18 20.87 -9.12
C GLY A 23 -4.33 19.59 -8.31
N LYS A 24 -5.08 18.64 -8.87
CA LYS A 24 -5.36 17.34 -8.24
C LYS A 24 -4.47 16.28 -8.88
N HIS A 25 -3.52 15.74 -8.14
CA HIS A 25 -2.55 14.79 -8.65
C HIS A 25 -2.51 13.47 -7.85
N SER A 26 -3.38 13.34 -6.84
CA SER A 26 -3.63 12.08 -6.14
C SER A 26 -4.91 11.43 -6.60
N TYR A 27 -5.18 10.23 -6.11
CA TYR A 27 -6.36 9.44 -6.47
C TYR A 27 -7.00 8.84 -5.23
N ASP A 28 -8.32 8.80 -5.18
CA ASP A 28 -9.09 8.12 -4.15
C ASP A 28 -9.17 6.63 -4.50
N ILE A 29 -8.13 5.88 -4.11
CA ILE A 29 -8.03 4.44 -4.31
C ILE A 29 -8.07 3.78 -2.93
N ASN A 30 -9.09 3.03 -2.66
CA ASN A 30 -9.17 2.21 -1.45
C ASN A 30 -8.23 1.03 -1.57
N LEU A 31 -7.44 0.79 -0.53
CA LEU A 31 -6.44 -0.26 -0.44
C LEU A 31 -6.75 -1.13 0.78
N GLN A 32 -6.81 -2.44 0.58
CA GLN A 32 -7.04 -3.38 1.64
C GLN A 32 -5.95 -4.44 1.64
N VAL A 33 -5.45 -4.76 2.83
CA VAL A 33 -4.50 -5.85 3.04
C VAL A 33 -5.04 -6.81 4.08
N ALA A 34 -5.01 -8.08 3.77
CA ALA A 34 -5.37 -9.15 4.68
C ALA A 34 -4.23 -10.17 4.78
N ILE A 35 -4.20 -10.90 5.89
CA ILE A 35 -3.36 -12.07 6.10
C ILE A 35 -4.26 -13.28 6.33
N GLN A 36 -3.88 -14.40 5.75
CA GLN A 36 -4.57 -15.68 5.88
C GLN A 36 -3.57 -16.74 6.34
N PRO A 37 -3.65 -17.18 7.59
CA PRO A 37 -2.88 -18.34 8.06
C PRO A 37 -3.27 -19.61 7.29
N GLU A 38 -2.38 -20.57 7.24
CA GLU A 38 -2.66 -21.85 6.59
C GLU A 38 -3.91 -22.53 7.19
N ASN A 39 -4.84 -22.95 6.32
CA ASN A 39 -6.11 -23.59 6.69
C ASN A 39 -7.06 -22.73 7.53
N SER A 40 -6.90 -21.42 7.53
CA SER A 40 -7.74 -20.48 8.28
C SER A 40 -8.41 -19.45 7.36
N GLU A 41 -9.34 -18.69 7.92
CA GLU A 41 -9.95 -17.55 7.22
C GLU A 41 -9.02 -16.33 7.21
N ALA A 42 -9.18 -15.51 6.18
CA ALA A 42 -8.43 -14.27 6.08
C ALA A 42 -8.88 -13.23 7.13
N THR A 43 -7.92 -12.54 7.71
CA THR A 43 -8.13 -11.39 8.60
C THR A 43 -7.67 -10.13 7.90
N VAL A 44 -8.56 -9.14 7.76
CA VAL A 44 -8.18 -7.81 7.24
C VAL A 44 -7.36 -7.08 8.31
N LEU A 45 -6.15 -6.68 7.94
CA LEU A 45 -5.21 -5.98 8.81
C LEU A 45 -5.22 -4.47 8.59
N SER A 46 -5.40 -4.05 7.33
CA SER A 46 -5.31 -2.63 6.96
C SER A 46 -6.33 -2.27 5.89
N ASN A 47 -6.96 -1.11 6.10
CA ASN A 47 -7.80 -0.42 5.13
C ASN A 47 -7.24 0.99 4.95
N SER A 48 -6.34 1.15 4.00
CA SER A 48 -5.70 2.43 3.68
C SER A 48 -6.27 3.05 2.41
N ASN A 49 -5.72 4.17 1.99
CA ASN A 49 -6.12 4.82 0.77
C ASN A 49 -4.93 5.54 0.12
N PHE A 50 -4.80 5.41 -1.19
CA PHE A 50 -3.72 6.02 -1.96
C PHE A 50 -3.65 7.55 -1.81
N LYS A 51 -4.77 8.22 -1.53
CA LYS A 51 -4.80 9.69 -1.30
C LYS A 51 -3.94 10.15 -0.12
N TYR A 52 -3.53 9.25 0.77
CA TYR A 52 -2.63 9.56 1.88
C TYR A 52 -1.16 9.66 1.47
N MET A 53 -0.82 9.22 0.25
CA MET A 53 0.53 9.38 -0.29
C MET A 53 0.95 10.85 -0.33
N TYR A 54 2.10 11.15 0.29
CA TYR A 54 2.68 12.50 0.28
C TYR A 54 3.20 12.88 -1.11
N TRP A 55 3.94 11.98 -1.76
CA TRP A 55 4.48 12.16 -3.10
C TRP A 55 3.56 11.53 -4.14
N THR A 56 3.18 12.31 -5.14
CA THR A 56 2.36 11.81 -6.24
C THR A 56 3.16 10.89 -7.17
N MET A 57 2.48 10.06 -7.97
CA MET A 57 3.13 9.19 -8.96
C MET A 57 4.04 9.97 -9.91
N SER A 58 3.60 11.14 -10.39
CA SER A 58 4.40 11.98 -11.28
C SER A 58 5.62 12.58 -10.58
N GLN A 59 5.52 12.94 -9.31
CA GLN A 59 6.66 13.41 -8.52
C GLN A 59 7.69 12.29 -8.30
N GLN A 60 7.23 11.08 -8.00
CA GLN A 60 8.10 9.91 -7.85
C GLN A 60 8.86 9.62 -9.14
N LEU A 61 8.16 9.64 -10.28
CA LEU A 61 8.78 9.47 -11.59
C LEU A 61 9.80 10.58 -11.91
N ALA A 62 9.42 11.83 -11.70
CA ALA A 62 10.31 12.97 -11.92
C ALA A 62 11.56 12.91 -11.04
N HIS A 63 11.40 12.50 -9.77
CA HIS A 63 12.52 12.34 -8.86
C HIS A 63 13.44 11.18 -9.28
N HIS A 64 12.85 10.03 -9.63
CA HIS A 64 13.61 8.86 -10.07
C HIS A 64 14.49 9.15 -11.29
N THR A 65 14.00 9.97 -12.22
CA THR A 65 14.73 10.31 -13.46
C THR A 65 15.66 11.53 -13.32
N SER A 66 15.58 12.27 -12.23
CA SER A 66 16.33 13.52 -12.03
C SER A 66 17.86 13.35 -12.03
N ASN A 67 18.35 12.17 -11.71
CA ASN A 67 19.76 11.79 -11.70
C ASN A 67 20.21 11.03 -12.97
N GLY A 68 19.37 10.97 -14.01
CA GLY A 68 19.66 10.27 -15.26
C GLY A 68 19.29 8.77 -15.27
N CYS A 69 18.62 8.26 -14.22
CA CYS A 69 18.09 6.90 -14.25
C CYS A 69 17.08 6.74 -15.40
N ARG A 70 17.24 5.69 -16.19
CA ARG A 70 16.31 5.35 -17.26
C ARG A 70 15.00 4.81 -16.68
N VAL A 71 13.91 5.14 -17.36
CA VAL A 71 12.61 4.48 -17.22
C VAL A 71 12.15 4.05 -18.61
N ASN A 72 11.86 2.77 -18.75
CA ASN A 72 11.40 2.19 -20.01
C ASN A 72 9.91 1.85 -19.92
N SER A 73 9.29 1.74 -21.09
CA SER A 73 7.93 1.22 -21.15
C SER A 73 7.88 -0.21 -20.61
N GLY A 74 7.00 -0.46 -19.64
CA GLY A 74 6.90 -1.76 -18.98
C GLY A 74 7.62 -1.86 -17.62
N ASP A 75 8.39 -0.85 -17.22
CA ASP A 75 8.99 -0.81 -15.88
C ASP A 75 7.90 -0.72 -14.82
N MET A 76 8.04 -1.53 -13.77
CA MET A 76 7.16 -1.51 -12.61
C MET A 76 7.77 -0.64 -11.51
N MET A 77 7.00 0.35 -11.05
CA MET A 77 7.41 1.24 -9.97
C MET A 77 6.59 0.97 -8.71
N GLY A 78 7.27 0.89 -7.57
CA GLY A 78 6.64 0.76 -6.25
C GLY A 78 6.64 2.07 -5.49
N SER A 79 5.50 2.45 -4.94
CA SER A 79 5.36 3.67 -4.14
C SER A 79 5.92 3.53 -2.72
N GLY A 80 6.19 2.31 -2.28
CA GLY A 80 6.42 2.00 -0.87
C GLY A 80 5.12 1.91 -0.07
N THR A 81 5.26 1.85 1.25
CA THR A 81 4.15 1.74 2.20
C THR A 81 3.21 2.94 2.13
N ILE A 82 1.90 2.69 2.19
CA ILE A 82 0.87 3.72 2.21
C ILE A 82 0.09 3.60 3.51
N SER A 83 0.43 4.46 4.47
CA SER A 83 -0.22 4.52 5.77
C SER A 83 -1.18 5.69 5.84
N GLY A 84 -2.35 5.46 6.44
CA GLY A 84 -3.35 6.49 6.71
C GLY A 84 -3.27 7.00 8.15
N PRO A 85 -4.18 7.89 8.56
CA PRO A 85 -4.13 8.57 9.85
C PRO A 85 -4.65 7.75 11.03
N THR A 86 -5.28 6.60 10.77
CA THR A 86 -5.88 5.75 11.81
C THR A 86 -5.14 4.43 11.96
N PRO A 87 -5.14 3.79 13.14
CA PRO A 87 -4.40 2.55 13.37
C PRO A 87 -4.75 1.42 12.39
N ASP A 88 -5.99 1.32 11.96
CA ASP A 88 -6.47 0.35 10.98
C ASP A 88 -6.09 0.67 9.53
N SER A 89 -5.44 1.81 9.31
CA SER A 89 -4.96 2.26 8.00
C SER A 89 -3.44 2.26 7.86
N PHE A 90 -2.71 1.75 8.84
CA PHE A 90 -1.25 1.60 8.75
C PHE A 90 -0.88 0.55 7.69
N GLY A 91 0.09 0.87 6.85
CA GLY A 91 0.43 0.10 5.66
C GLY A 91 1.46 -1.00 5.86
N SER A 92 1.97 -1.20 7.07
CA SER A 92 2.97 -2.23 7.36
C SER A 92 2.72 -2.92 8.70
N MET A 93 3.15 -4.20 8.79
CA MET A 93 3.12 -4.94 10.07
C MET A 93 4.00 -4.28 11.14
N LEU A 94 5.08 -3.61 10.73
CA LEU A 94 5.95 -2.86 11.62
C LEU A 94 5.20 -1.76 12.38
N GLU A 95 4.35 -1.01 11.66
CA GLU A 95 3.52 0.04 12.25
C GLU A 95 2.37 -0.54 13.07
N LEU A 96 1.63 -1.50 12.50
CA LEU A 96 0.48 -2.14 13.14
C LEU A 96 0.84 -2.78 14.48
N THR A 97 2.01 -3.39 14.57
CA THR A 97 2.47 -4.12 15.76
C THR A 97 3.44 -3.34 16.63
N TRP A 98 3.74 -2.06 16.29
CA TRP A 98 4.75 -1.25 16.98
C TRP A 98 6.11 -1.98 17.10
N GLY A 99 6.59 -2.48 15.95
CA GLY A 99 7.83 -3.24 15.91
C GLY A 99 7.75 -4.60 16.61
N GLY A 100 6.58 -5.24 16.59
CA GLY A 100 6.34 -6.53 17.21
C GLY A 100 6.05 -6.50 18.72
N LYS A 101 5.88 -5.30 19.30
CA LYS A 101 5.55 -5.15 20.73
C LYS A 101 4.09 -5.50 21.03
N ASN A 102 3.19 -5.16 20.10
CA ASN A 102 1.74 -5.35 20.23
C ASN A 102 1.27 -6.34 19.14
N PRO A 103 1.16 -7.63 19.44
CA PRO A 103 0.66 -8.61 18.49
C PRO A 103 -0.77 -8.30 18.05
N ILE A 104 -1.09 -8.60 16.79
CA ILE A 104 -2.44 -8.48 16.23
C ILE A 104 -3.11 -9.85 16.37
N LYS A 105 -4.30 -9.89 16.95
CA LYS A 105 -5.14 -11.07 17.01
C LYS A 105 -5.87 -11.27 15.69
N LEU A 106 -5.75 -12.45 15.12
CA LEU A 106 -6.43 -12.84 13.88
C LEU A 106 -7.80 -13.46 14.16
N ASN A 107 -8.61 -13.64 13.12
CA ASN A 107 -9.96 -14.21 13.23
C ASN A 107 -9.98 -15.65 13.74
N ASP A 108 -8.93 -16.42 13.47
CA ASP A 108 -8.74 -17.78 13.98
C ASP A 108 -8.27 -17.84 15.44
N GLY A 109 -8.10 -16.70 16.10
CA GLY A 109 -7.64 -16.58 17.47
C GLY A 109 -6.11 -16.62 17.65
N THR A 110 -5.35 -16.88 16.59
CA THR A 110 -3.88 -16.79 16.62
C THR A 110 -3.40 -15.33 16.59
N GLU A 111 -2.13 -15.12 16.92
CA GLU A 111 -1.54 -13.79 16.93
C GLU A 111 -0.41 -13.68 15.91
N ARG A 112 -0.25 -12.46 15.37
CA ARG A 112 0.86 -12.12 14.48
C ARG A 112 1.56 -10.85 14.94
N LYS A 113 2.90 -10.91 15.03
CA LYS A 113 3.78 -9.74 15.13
C LYS A 113 4.27 -9.32 13.75
N PHE A 114 4.63 -10.30 12.95
CA PHE A 114 5.04 -10.22 11.56
C PHE A 114 4.40 -11.38 10.78
N ILE A 115 4.59 -11.39 9.48
CA ILE A 115 4.14 -12.48 8.61
C ILE A 115 4.96 -13.73 8.92
N ASN A 116 4.31 -14.89 9.06
CA ASN A 116 4.94 -16.17 9.28
C ASN A 116 5.03 -16.99 7.98
N ASP A 117 5.88 -18.00 7.98
CA ASP A 117 5.88 -19.01 6.92
C ASP A 117 4.49 -19.66 6.80
N ASN A 118 4.09 -19.91 5.56
CA ASN A 118 2.76 -20.40 5.16
C ASN A 118 1.59 -19.42 5.32
N ASP A 119 1.79 -18.22 5.83
CA ASP A 119 0.78 -17.18 5.72
C ASP A 119 0.62 -16.74 4.26
N THR A 120 -0.61 -16.45 3.86
CA THR A 120 -0.91 -15.83 2.56
C THR A 120 -1.23 -14.37 2.77
N VAL A 121 -0.54 -13.48 2.06
CA VAL A 121 -0.84 -12.05 2.01
C VAL A 121 -1.77 -11.77 0.84
N ILE A 122 -2.87 -11.08 1.11
CA ILE A 122 -3.90 -10.74 0.13
C ILE A 122 -4.03 -9.24 0.06
N MET A 123 -3.84 -8.66 -1.13
CA MET A 123 -3.97 -7.22 -1.35
C MET A 123 -5.05 -6.94 -2.39
N LYS A 124 -5.91 -5.97 -2.11
CA LYS A 124 -6.98 -5.52 -3.00
C LYS A 124 -6.96 -4.01 -3.13
N GLY A 125 -7.36 -3.52 -4.31
CA GLY A 125 -7.53 -2.10 -4.54
C GLY A 125 -8.78 -1.83 -5.35
N PHE A 126 -9.46 -0.73 -5.07
CA PHE A 126 -10.59 -0.26 -5.86
C PHE A 126 -10.84 1.24 -5.70
N CYS A 127 -11.40 1.84 -6.74
CA CYS A 127 -11.98 3.17 -6.68
C CYS A 127 -13.50 3.05 -6.73
N GLN A 128 -14.19 3.91 -6.00
CA GLN A 128 -15.65 3.93 -5.99
C GLN A 128 -16.20 5.32 -5.67
N ASN A 129 -17.21 5.73 -6.41
CA ASN A 129 -18.06 6.87 -6.09
C ASN A 129 -19.54 6.48 -6.29
N SER A 130 -20.46 7.46 -6.28
CA SER A 130 -21.89 7.22 -6.44
C SER A 130 -22.30 6.65 -7.81
N HIS A 131 -21.44 6.72 -8.82
CA HIS A 131 -21.79 6.39 -10.21
C HIS A 131 -20.98 5.23 -10.78
N VAL A 132 -19.76 5.03 -10.31
CA VAL A 132 -18.85 4.06 -10.92
C VAL A 132 -17.94 3.43 -9.88
N ARG A 133 -17.64 2.13 -10.08
CA ARG A 133 -16.62 1.38 -9.35
C ARG A 133 -15.64 0.77 -10.34
N ILE A 134 -14.35 0.89 -10.01
CA ILE A 134 -13.25 0.27 -10.75
C ILE A 134 -12.46 -0.59 -9.76
N GLY A 135 -12.37 -1.88 -9.99
CA GLY A 135 -11.52 -2.80 -9.23
C GLY A 135 -10.16 -2.98 -9.91
N PHE A 136 -9.11 -3.16 -9.11
CA PHE A 136 -7.76 -3.48 -9.60
C PHE A 136 -7.44 -4.98 -9.50
N GLY A 137 -8.42 -5.79 -9.13
CA GLY A 137 -8.22 -7.21 -8.88
C GLY A 137 -7.65 -7.49 -7.50
N GLU A 138 -7.04 -8.66 -7.38
CA GLU A 138 -6.45 -9.17 -6.15
C GLU A 138 -5.03 -9.69 -6.43
N VAL A 139 -4.12 -9.40 -5.55
CA VAL A 139 -2.82 -10.07 -5.44
C VAL A 139 -2.83 -10.94 -4.22
N SER A 140 -2.59 -12.23 -4.39
CA SER A 140 -2.56 -13.22 -3.31
C SER A 140 -1.28 -14.05 -3.43
N SER A 141 -0.46 -14.06 -2.38
CA SER A 141 0.83 -14.75 -2.37
C SER A 141 1.08 -15.40 -1.03
N LYS A 142 1.36 -16.71 -1.06
CA LYS A 142 1.75 -17.49 0.13
C LYS A 142 3.26 -17.37 0.35
N LEU A 143 3.67 -17.05 1.58
CA LEU A 143 5.06 -17.11 2.00
C LEU A 143 5.45 -18.58 2.22
N LEU A 144 6.48 -19.01 1.51
CA LEU A 144 7.02 -20.36 1.70
C LEU A 144 8.15 -20.32 2.72
N PRO A 145 8.38 -21.42 3.45
CA PRO A 145 9.57 -21.57 4.28
C PRO A 145 10.86 -21.37 3.48
N PRO A 146 11.98 -20.95 4.12
CA PRO A 146 13.24 -20.76 3.44
C PRO A 146 13.72 -22.08 2.80
N PHE A 147 14.31 -21.95 1.60
CA PHE A 147 14.88 -23.10 0.91
C PHE A 147 16.13 -23.58 1.65
N VAL A 148 16.08 -24.81 2.18
CA VAL A 148 17.25 -25.46 2.80
C VAL A 148 18.02 -26.20 1.71
N ARG A 149 19.22 -25.71 1.38
CA ARG A 149 20.15 -26.48 0.54
C ARG A 149 20.66 -27.70 1.34
N LYS A 150 20.44 -28.89 0.79
CA LYS A 150 21.05 -30.12 1.30
C LYS A 150 22.52 -30.19 0.89
#